data_7f02c58987f36f0cf9b85dd0d0e3c5e5
#
_entry.id   7f02c58987f36f0cf9b85dd0d0e3c5e5
#
_cell.length_a   1.000
_cell.length_b   1.000
_cell.length_c   1.000
_cell.angle_alpha   90.00
_cell.angle_beta   90.00
_cell.angle_gamma   90.00
#
_symmetry.space_group_name_H-M   'P 1'
#
loop_
_entity.id
_entity.type
_entity.pdbx_description
1 polymer ?
#
loop_
_entity_poly.entity_id
_entity_poly.type
_entity_poly.pdbx_seq_one_letter_code
_entity_poly.pdbx_strand_id
1 'polypeptide(L)'
;MRRKGSIQWICTFFFFILTSLASVVAAQERENYFTLERSISQALENSYKIKARSERIEQTSDFMKQARADFLPKLGTTYSYNKLSEPPFTNVNGVDVIVGTRNNFQWTGFIKQPIFTGFALISSYRLAELGIDQSQLEVELEKLDLVLQVKQAYFNILGADKTVEVAETTVESLTQTVKVARSFFDVGMIPVNDVLKAEVELANAQQAVVRATNAAETTRSSFNTILVRPVNGPVKVEDILVYKPEVGEYGAFEKKALEDRPEIKILDVNILQADQQIRLAKSKYYPEVSLVYQYIKQGDEPSVSGSRYEDASYWQVQAVLNWTFWEWGKTYFAGREKESVRRQLIQTKADVEDGIRLQVKQAVLDLDASAKNIPTTQKGVESAEENLRVNEERYKAQVSTITDLLDAQTLLARARLDHYQALYDHNLAKARLERALGNY
;
A
#
# COMPACT_ATOMS: atom_id res chain seq x y z
N MET A 1 -66.21 35.95 4.37
CA MET A 1 -65.08 35.49 5.20
C MET A 1 -64.58 34.15 4.72
N ARG A 2 -63.53 34.10 3.86
CA ARG A 2 -62.74 32.89 3.55
C ARG A 2 -61.68 33.23 2.48
N ARG A 3 -60.54 33.77 2.89
CA ARG A 3 -59.31 33.86 2.07
C ARG A 3 -58.10 34.30 2.93
N LYS A 4 -57.84 33.67 4.05
CA LYS A 4 -56.62 33.92 4.86
C LYS A 4 -55.80 32.65 5.16
N GLY A 5 -56.24 31.41 4.79
CA GLY A 5 -55.56 30.16 5.11
C GLY A 5 -54.51 29.72 4.09
N SER A 6 -54.55 30.18 2.81
CA SER A 6 -53.67 29.64 1.76
C SER A 6 -52.25 30.26 1.75
N ILE A 7 -52.08 31.47 2.24
CA ILE A 7 -50.78 32.18 2.24
C ILE A 7 -49.87 31.65 3.36
N GLN A 8 -50.46 31.30 4.51
CA GLN A 8 -49.66 30.74 5.64
C GLN A 8 -49.09 29.37 5.34
N TRP A 9 -49.78 28.53 4.57
CA TRP A 9 -49.29 27.20 4.16
C TRP A 9 -48.15 27.29 3.11
N ILE A 10 -48.17 28.26 2.23
CA ILE A 10 -47.14 28.48 1.22
C ILE A 10 -45.86 29.00 1.88
N CYS A 11 -45.93 29.90 2.86
CA CYS A 11 -44.78 30.39 3.60
C CYS A 11 -44.12 29.30 4.50
N THR A 12 -44.91 28.43 5.14
CA THR A 12 -44.36 27.31 5.95
C THR A 12 -43.72 26.24 5.06
N PHE A 13 -44.27 25.96 3.89
CA PHE A 13 -43.69 25.00 2.94
C PHE A 13 -42.38 25.52 2.32
N PHE A 14 -42.30 26.82 2.02
CA PHE A 14 -41.09 27.47 1.51
C PHE A 14 -40.00 27.57 2.57
N PHE A 15 -40.33 27.77 3.85
CA PHE A 15 -39.38 27.76 4.95
C PHE A 15 -38.84 26.37 5.23
N PHE A 16 -39.64 25.32 5.11
CA PHE A 16 -39.18 23.91 5.25
C PHE A 16 -38.29 23.46 4.10
N ILE A 17 -38.55 23.92 2.87
CA ILE A 17 -37.67 23.66 1.71
C ILE A 17 -36.35 24.42 1.84
N LEU A 18 -36.35 25.66 2.34
CA LEU A 18 -35.12 26.42 2.56
C LEU A 18 -34.25 25.81 3.68
N THR A 19 -34.86 25.31 4.75
CA THR A 19 -34.14 24.67 5.84
C THR A 19 -33.58 23.29 5.42
N SER A 20 -34.30 22.54 4.60
CA SER A 20 -33.81 21.28 4.03
C SER A 20 -32.70 21.49 3.00
N LEU A 21 -32.77 22.54 2.14
CA LEU A 21 -31.66 22.91 1.24
C LEU A 21 -30.43 23.36 2.03
N ALA A 22 -30.59 24.18 3.07
CA ALA A 22 -29.48 24.64 3.90
C ALA A 22 -28.80 23.47 4.66
N SER A 23 -29.57 22.49 5.12
CA SER A 23 -29.01 21.29 5.76
C SER A 23 -28.28 20.36 4.78
N VAL A 24 -28.76 20.26 3.54
CA VAL A 24 -28.07 19.48 2.48
C VAL A 24 -26.76 20.16 2.06
N VAL A 25 -26.78 21.48 1.87
CA VAL A 25 -25.54 22.24 1.55
C VAL A 25 -24.53 22.18 2.70
N ALA A 26 -24.96 22.35 3.95
CA ALA A 26 -24.08 22.24 5.11
C ALA A 26 -23.54 20.80 5.33
N ALA A 27 -24.33 19.78 4.99
CA ALA A 27 -23.88 18.39 5.00
C ALA A 27 -22.84 18.13 3.88
N GLN A 28 -23.06 18.67 2.70
CA GLN A 28 -22.15 18.55 1.55
C GLN A 28 -20.84 19.34 1.76
N GLU A 29 -20.89 20.50 2.42
CA GLU A 29 -19.66 21.21 2.82
C GLU A 29 -18.85 20.44 3.88
N ARG A 30 -19.52 19.82 4.86
CA ARG A 30 -18.84 18.96 5.85
C ARG A 30 -18.24 17.70 5.21
N GLU A 31 -18.86 17.16 4.20
CA GLU A 31 -18.38 15.99 3.48
C GLU A 31 -17.09 16.26 2.69
N ASN A 32 -16.90 17.50 2.24
CA ASN A 32 -15.74 17.94 1.47
C ASN A 32 -14.62 18.57 2.30
N TYR A 33 -14.83 18.72 3.62
CA TYR A 33 -13.82 19.22 4.54
C TYR A 33 -13.06 18.06 5.20
N PHE A 34 -11.74 18.06 5.04
CA PHE A 34 -10.86 16.99 5.48
C PHE A 34 -9.91 17.48 6.56
N THR A 35 -9.96 16.83 7.73
CA THR A 35 -8.85 16.82 8.67
C THR A 35 -7.84 15.74 8.26
N LEU A 36 -6.63 15.82 8.80
CA LEU A 36 -5.60 14.82 8.52
C LEU A 36 -6.05 13.42 8.97
N GLU A 37 -6.61 13.29 10.16
CA GLU A 37 -7.08 12.04 10.75
C GLU A 37 -8.22 11.43 9.92
N ARG A 38 -9.18 12.25 9.49
CA ARG A 38 -10.27 11.79 8.62
C ARG A 38 -9.74 11.29 7.28
N SER A 39 -8.74 11.97 6.71
CA SER A 39 -8.11 11.58 5.46
C SER A 39 -7.41 10.22 5.58
N ILE A 40 -6.67 10.01 6.66
CA ILE A 40 -6.00 8.75 6.96
C ILE A 40 -7.04 7.62 7.13
N SER A 41 -8.06 7.83 7.96
CA SER A 41 -9.11 6.81 8.21
C SER A 41 -9.81 6.41 6.91
N GLN A 42 -10.21 7.40 6.08
CA GLN A 42 -10.87 7.14 4.81
C GLN A 42 -9.97 6.41 3.81
N ALA A 43 -8.69 6.76 3.74
CA ALA A 43 -7.73 6.07 2.87
C ALA A 43 -7.53 4.62 3.30
N LEU A 44 -7.36 4.35 4.61
CA LEU A 44 -7.20 3.00 5.15
C LEU A 44 -8.41 2.12 4.88
N GLU A 45 -9.63 2.67 4.99
CA GLU A 45 -10.87 1.94 4.75
C GLU A 45 -11.11 1.62 3.27
N ASN A 46 -10.82 2.57 2.38
CA ASN A 46 -11.20 2.46 0.97
C ASN A 46 -10.10 1.93 0.06
N SER A 47 -8.84 1.97 0.47
CA SER A 47 -7.69 1.63 -0.38
C SER A 47 -7.81 0.27 -1.06
N TYR A 48 -7.75 0.27 -2.38
CA TYR A 48 -7.69 -0.96 -3.18
C TYR A 48 -6.43 -1.78 -2.90
N LYS A 49 -5.31 -1.14 -2.58
CA LYS A 49 -4.06 -1.83 -2.24
C LYS A 49 -4.20 -2.63 -0.94
N ILE A 50 -4.77 -2.01 0.11
CA ILE A 50 -5.03 -2.71 1.38
C ILE A 50 -6.03 -3.84 1.17
N LYS A 51 -7.13 -3.62 0.43
CA LYS A 51 -8.11 -4.66 0.11
C LYS A 51 -7.45 -5.84 -0.62
N ALA A 52 -6.63 -5.57 -1.63
CA ALA A 52 -5.89 -6.61 -2.34
C ALA A 52 -4.90 -7.38 -1.44
N ARG A 53 -4.24 -6.72 -0.50
CA ARG A 53 -3.38 -7.38 0.50
C ARG A 53 -4.21 -8.21 1.50
N SER A 54 -5.40 -7.73 1.88
CA SER A 54 -6.30 -8.49 2.77
C SER A 54 -6.83 -9.77 2.11
N GLU A 55 -7.16 -9.73 0.80
CA GLU A 55 -7.51 -10.93 0.02
C GLU A 55 -6.37 -11.95 0.01
N ARG A 56 -5.11 -11.50 0.07
CA ARG A 56 -3.97 -12.41 0.20
C ARG A 56 -3.95 -13.15 1.54
N ILE A 57 -4.46 -12.56 2.62
CA ILE A 57 -4.61 -13.26 3.90
C ILE A 57 -5.62 -14.41 3.75
N GLU A 58 -6.74 -14.18 3.06
CA GLU A 58 -7.71 -15.25 2.77
C GLU A 58 -7.10 -16.34 1.89
N GLN A 59 -6.38 -15.95 0.83
CA GLN A 59 -5.64 -16.89 -0.03
C GLN A 59 -4.68 -17.78 0.78
N THR A 60 -3.89 -17.20 1.67
CA THR A 60 -2.94 -17.97 2.50
C THR A 60 -3.64 -18.81 3.56
N SER A 61 -4.78 -18.33 4.10
CA SER A 61 -5.65 -19.12 4.99
C SER A 61 -6.21 -20.35 4.28
N ASP A 62 -6.66 -20.21 3.03
CA ASP A 62 -7.16 -21.34 2.26
C ASP A 62 -6.03 -22.31 1.88
N PHE A 63 -4.82 -21.81 1.62
CA PHE A 63 -3.65 -22.65 1.43
C PHE A 63 -3.31 -23.45 2.70
N MET A 64 -3.43 -22.85 3.89
CA MET A 64 -3.27 -23.56 5.16
C MET A 64 -4.36 -24.65 5.34
N LYS A 65 -5.63 -24.36 4.98
CA LYS A 65 -6.72 -25.36 4.99
C LYS A 65 -6.43 -26.52 4.05
N GLN A 66 -5.87 -26.24 2.85
CA GLN A 66 -5.42 -27.28 1.92
C GLN A 66 -4.31 -28.14 2.53
N ALA A 67 -3.28 -27.52 3.12
CA ALA A 67 -2.20 -28.25 3.81
C ALA A 67 -2.74 -29.10 4.99
N ARG A 68 -3.77 -28.62 5.70
CA ARG A 68 -4.47 -29.38 6.73
C ARG A 68 -5.24 -30.55 6.14
N ALA A 69 -5.88 -30.40 5.00
CA ALA A 69 -6.62 -31.47 4.34
C ALA A 69 -5.72 -32.63 3.90
N ASP A 70 -4.42 -32.39 3.69
CA ASP A 70 -3.45 -33.45 3.37
C ASP A 70 -3.23 -34.45 4.51
N PHE A 71 -3.62 -34.14 5.74
CA PHE A 71 -3.62 -35.08 6.87
C PHE A 71 -4.81 -36.03 6.88
N LEU A 72 -5.87 -35.72 6.11
CA LEU A 72 -7.10 -36.48 6.10
C LEU A 72 -7.04 -37.62 5.09
N PRO A 73 -7.92 -38.63 5.24
CA PRO A 73 -8.04 -39.72 4.26
C PRO A 73 -8.42 -39.17 2.89
N LYS A 74 -7.71 -39.61 1.84
CA LYS A 74 -8.04 -39.30 0.45
C LYS A 74 -8.88 -40.43 -0.14
N LEU A 75 -10.08 -40.11 -0.62
CA LEU A 75 -10.98 -41.03 -1.29
C LEU A 75 -10.84 -40.80 -2.81
N GLY A 76 -10.79 -41.89 -3.53
CA GLY A 76 -10.72 -41.83 -4.98
C GLY A 76 -11.26 -43.08 -5.64
N THR A 77 -11.44 -43.01 -6.95
CA THR A 77 -11.87 -44.13 -7.77
C THR A 77 -11.10 -44.17 -9.08
N THR A 78 -10.83 -45.35 -9.54
CA THR A 78 -10.20 -45.62 -10.84
C THR A 78 -11.00 -46.66 -11.59
N TYR A 79 -11.26 -46.45 -12.85
CA TYR A 79 -11.80 -47.46 -13.77
C TYR A 79 -10.79 -47.64 -14.90
N SER A 80 -10.36 -48.88 -15.11
CA SER A 80 -9.36 -49.23 -16.13
C SER A 80 -9.87 -50.36 -17.03
N TYR A 81 -9.48 -50.29 -18.27
CA TYR A 81 -9.65 -51.36 -19.27
C TYR A 81 -8.29 -51.72 -19.82
N ASN A 82 -7.93 -53.01 -19.70
CA ASN A 82 -6.74 -53.61 -20.26
C ASN A 82 -7.12 -54.70 -21.24
N LYS A 83 -6.58 -54.64 -22.44
CA LYS A 83 -6.70 -55.70 -23.43
C LYS A 83 -5.35 -56.37 -23.63
N LEU A 84 -5.28 -57.63 -23.36
CA LEU A 84 -4.08 -58.44 -23.59
C LEU A 84 -4.01 -58.95 -25.03
N SER A 85 -2.83 -59.15 -25.56
CA SER A 85 -2.59 -59.76 -26.88
C SER A 85 -3.12 -61.18 -26.93
N GLU A 86 -2.95 -61.92 -25.82
CA GLU A 86 -3.39 -63.30 -25.64
C GLU A 86 -4.00 -63.50 -24.26
N PRO A 87 -4.95 -64.44 -24.07
CA PRO A 87 -5.47 -64.75 -22.72
C PRO A 87 -4.33 -65.28 -21.85
N PRO A 88 -4.32 -64.94 -20.53
CA PRO A 88 -3.38 -65.57 -19.61
C PRO A 88 -3.58 -67.08 -19.54
N PHE A 89 -2.46 -67.83 -19.61
CA PHE A 89 -2.47 -69.27 -19.49
C PHE A 89 -1.40 -69.72 -18.46
N THR A 90 -1.61 -70.96 -17.94
CA THR A 90 -0.60 -71.63 -17.12
C THR A 90 -0.33 -73.01 -17.71
N ASN A 91 0.92 -73.46 -17.66
CA ASN A 91 1.27 -74.78 -18.16
C ASN A 91 1.14 -75.82 -17.03
N VAL A 92 0.25 -76.77 -17.23
CA VAL A 92 0.03 -77.87 -16.28
C VAL A 92 0.35 -79.18 -17.00
N ASN A 93 1.42 -79.83 -16.61
CA ASN A 93 1.91 -81.08 -17.17
C ASN A 93 2.08 -81.08 -18.73
N GLY A 94 2.59 -79.95 -19.27
CA GLY A 94 2.81 -79.78 -20.72
C GLY A 94 1.59 -79.30 -21.50
N VAL A 95 0.48 -79.04 -20.89
CA VAL A 95 -0.79 -78.49 -21.47
C VAL A 95 -1.00 -77.06 -21.01
N ASP A 96 -1.17 -76.19 -21.99
CA ASP A 96 -1.50 -74.77 -21.70
C ASP A 96 -2.99 -74.67 -21.33
N VAL A 97 -3.26 -74.28 -20.08
CA VAL A 97 -4.60 -74.06 -19.53
C VAL A 97 -4.84 -72.56 -19.41
N ILE A 98 -5.87 -72.04 -20.10
CA ILE A 98 -6.28 -70.64 -19.99
C ILE A 98 -6.82 -70.38 -18.58
N VAL A 99 -6.24 -69.40 -17.92
CA VAL A 99 -6.54 -69.00 -16.52
C VAL A 99 -7.10 -67.59 -16.40
N GLY A 100 -7.34 -66.89 -17.53
CA GLY A 100 -7.87 -65.54 -17.52
C GLY A 100 -8.47 -65.13 -18.86
N THR A 101 -8.99 -63.93 -18.94
CA THR A 101 -9.64 -63.38 -20.11
C THR A 101 -8.72 -62.37 -20.83
N ARG A 102 -8.98 -62.14 -22.09
CA ARG A 102 -8.22 -61.19 -22.93
C ARG A 102 -8.58 -59.75 -22.59
N ASN A 103 -9.83 -59.50 -22.24
CA ASN A 103 -10.33 -58.21 -21.80
C ASN A 103 -10.40 -58.21 -20.31
N ASN A 104 -9.89 -57.17 -19.67
CA ASN A 104 -9.96 -57.01 -18.22
C ASN A 104 -10.44 -55.57 -17.90
N PHE A 105 -11.59 -55.47 -17.32
CA PHE A 105 -12.20 -54.26 -16.79
C PHE A 105 -12.08 -54.28 -15.28
N GLN A 106 -11.59 -53.19 -14.69
CA GLN A 106 -11.42 -53.10 -13.26
C GLN A 106 -11.91 -51.73 -12.76
N TRP A 107 -12.78 -51.72 -11.77
CA TRP A 107 -13.14 -50.58 -11.01
C TRP A 107 -12.58 -50.72 -9.57
N THR A 108 -11.87 -49.67 -9.12
CA THR A 108 -11.29 -49.64 -7.78
C THR A 108 -11.74 -48.38 -7.05
N GLY A 109 -12.45 -48.52 -5.95
CA GLY A 109 -12.64 -47.44 -4.98
C GLY A 109 -11.59 -47.59 -3.88
N PHE A 110 -10.92 -46.48 -3.51
CA PHE A 110 -9.90 -46.53 -2.48
C PHE A 110 -10.02 -45.41 -1.47
N ILE A 111 -9.55 -45.69 -0.23
CA ILE A 111 -9.31 -44.73 0.83
C ILE A 111 -7.84 -44.84 1.20
N LYS A 112 -7.10 -43.73 1.05
CA LYS A 112 -5.69 -43.68 1.41
C LYS A 112 -5.48 -42.69 2.54
N GLN A 113 -4.98 -43.17 3.70
CA GLN A 113 -4.65 -42.38 4.88
C GLN A 113 -3.13 -42.33 5.04
N PRO A 114 -2.47 -41.16 4.92
CA PRO A 114 -1.08 -41.02 5.33
C PRO A 114 -0.96 -41.16 6.85
N ILE A 115 -0.11 -42.04 7.33
CA ILE A 115 0.16 -42.28 8.76
C ILE A 115 1.44 -41.57 9.19
N PHE A 116 2.47 -41.65 8.33
CA PHE A 116 3.76 -40.99 8.57
C PHE A 116 4.38 -40.59 7.22
N THR A 117 4.87 -39.35 7.13
CA THR A 117 5.44 -38.77 5.89
C THR A 117 6.81 -38.16 6.14
N GLY A 118 7.57 -38.67 7.13
CA GLY A 118 8.86 -38.07 7.48
C GLY A 118 8.75 -36.61 7.95
N PHE A 119 7.65 -36.24 8.59
CA PHE A 119 7.34 -34.86 9.04
C PHE A 119 7.02 -33.88 7.88
N ALA A 120 6.89 -34.33 6.63
CA ALA A 120 6.64 -33.45 5.49
C ALA A 120 5.31 -32.71 5.64
N LEU A 121 4.20 -33.39 6.02
CA LEU A 121 2.89 -32.77 6.20
C LEU A 121 2.92 -31.72 7.31
N ILE A 122 3.58 -32.01 8.44
CA ILE A 122 3.71 -31.07 9.55
C ILE A 122 4.49 -29.82 9.12
N SER A 123 5.60 -29.99 8.39
CA SER A 123 6.40 -28.88 7.91
C SER A 123 5.64 -28.04 6.85
N SER A 124 4.90 -28.69 5.94
CA SER A 124 4.06 -28.01 4.96
C SER A 124 2.93 -27.21 5.62
N TYR A 125 2.27 -27.79 6.64
CA TYR A 125 1.23 -27.09 7.39
C TYR A 125 1.80 -25.85 8.11
N ARG A 126 2.94 -26.00 8.82
CA ARG A 126 3.57 -24.86 9.50
C ARG A 126 4.09 -23.80 8.54
N LEU A 127 4.58 -24.21 7.37
CA LEU A 127 4.95 -23.27 6.31
C LEU A 127 3.76 -22.43 5.83
N ALA A 128 2.59 -23.08 5.67
CA ALA A 128 1.36 -22.40 5.30
C ALA A 128 0.83 -21.46 6.42
N GLU A 129 0.94 -21.89 7.69
CA GLU A 129 0.60 -21.07 8.86
C GLU A 129 1.46 -19.79 8.92
N LEU A 130 2.78 -19.91 8.78
CA LEU A 130 3.70 -18.77 8.70
C LEU A 130 3.41 -17.87 7.48
N GLY A 131 2.83 -18.41 6.43
CA GLY A 131 2.36 -17.63 5.27
C GLY A 131 1.23 -16.65 5.63
N ILE A 132 0.37 -16.99 6.58
CA ILE A 132 -0.67 -16.08 7.10
C ILE A 132 -0.02 -14.94 7.89
N ASP A 133 0.91 -15.28 8.80
CA ASP A 133 1.63 -14.27 9.60
C ASP A 133 2.35 -13.27 8.69
N GLN A 134 3.04 -13.75 7.66
CA GLN A 134 3.68 -12.91 6.66
C GLN A 134 2.68 -11.98 5.96
N SER A 135 1.54 -12.52 5.51
CA SER A 135 0.52 -11.74 4.80
C SER A 135 -0.09 -10.65 5.69
N GLN A 136 -0.27 -10.91 6.98
CA GLN A 136 -0.74 -9.91 7.94
C GLN A 136 0.27 -8.78 8.12
N LEU A 137 1.55 -9.10 8.24
CA LEU A 137 2.62 -8.10 8.34
C LEU A 137 2.78 -7.28 7.05
N GLU A 138 2.53 -7.88 5.87
CA GLU A 138 2.51 -7.16 4.60
C GLU A 138 1.34 -6.16 4.51
N VAL A 139 0.19 -6.45 5.13
CA VAL A 139 -0.93 -5.49 5.27
C VAL A 139 -0.53 -4.32 6.18
N GLU A 140 0.12 -4.60 7.32
CA GLU A 140 0.59 -3.54 8.22
C GLU A 140 1.63 -2.63 7.54
N LEU A 141 2.55 -3.20 6.76
CA LEU A 141 3.51 -2.44 5.97
C LEU A 141 2.80 -1.53 4.94
N GLU A 142 1.81 -2.06 4.21
CA GLU A 142 1.04 -1.28 3.24
C GLU A 142 0.26 -0.13 3.91
N LYS A 143 -0.27 -0.36 5.13
CA LYS A 143 -0.94 0.70 5.91
C LYS A 143 0.03 1.83 6.28
N LEU A 144 1.24 1.49 6.77
CA LEU A 144 2.27 2.48 7.09
C LEU A 144 2.65 3.33 5.88
N ASP A 145 2.85 2.70 4.73
CA ASP A 145 3.21 3.40 3.49
C ASP A 145 2.05 4.28 2.99
N LEU A 146 0.82 3.78 3.07
CA LEU A 146 -0.36 4.56 2.69
C LEU A 146 -0.56 5.78 3.59
N VAL A 147 -0.38 5.66 4.91
CA VAL A 147 -0.49 6.79 5.84
C VAL A 147 0.53 7.88 5.50
N LEU A 148 1.78 7.51 5.22
CA LEU A 148 2.78 8.48 4.76
C LEU A 148 2.35 9.15 3.43
N GLN A 149 1.83 8.39 2.47
CA GLN A 149 1.34 8.94 1.20
C GLN A 149 0.18 9.93 1.41
N VAL A 150 -0.75 9.62 2.32
CA VAL A 150 -1.88 10.53 2.66
C VAL A 150 -1.36 11.80 3.30
N LYS A 151 -0.46 11.71 4.30
CA LYS A 151 0.17 12.86 4.96
C LYS A 151 0.89 13.75 3.94
N GLN A 152 1.67 13.16 3.04
CA GLN A 152 2.37 13.88 1.99
C GLN A 152 1.40 14.58 1.02
N ALA A 153 0.36 13.89 0.56
CA ALA A 153 -0.63 14.48 -0.33
C ALA A 153 -1.42 15.61 0.35
N TYR A 154 -1.71 15.47 1.64
CA TYR A 154 -2.36 16.50 2.44
C TYR A 154 -1.50 17.77 2.55
N PHE A 155 -0.22 17.62 2.90
CA PHE A 155 0.72 18.74 2.97
C PHE A 155 0.99 19.37 1.59
N ASN A 156 0.97 18.56 0.52
CA ASN A 156 1.09 19.07 -0.85
C ASN A 156 -0.08 20.02 -1.19
N ILE A 157 -1.32 19.71 -0.76
CA ILE A 157 -2.46 20.63 -0.95
C ILE A 157 -2.21 21.93 -0.22
N LEU A 158 -1.81 21.87 1.05
CA LEU A 158 -1.54 23.06 1.86
C LEU A 158 -0.43 23.92 1.25
N GLY A 159 0.66 23.32 0.81
CA GLY A 159 1.76 24.03 0.12
C GLY A 159 1.32 24.67 -1.19
N ALA A 160 0.50 23.97 -1.98
CA ALA A 160 -0.05 24.50 -3.23
C ALA A 160 -1.02 25.66 -2.97
N ASP A 161 -1.88 25.57 -1.95
CA ASP A 161 -2.82 26.62 -1.58
C ASP A 161 -2.06 27.89 -1.10
N LYS A 162 -0.98 27.71 -0.32
CA LYS A 162 -0.10 28.85 0.07
C LYS A 162 0.63 29.46 -1.13
N THR A 163 0.97 28.68 -2.13
CA THR A 163 1.56 29.19 -3.37
C THR A 163 0.55 30.02 -4.17
N VAL A 164 -0.72 29.60 -4.23
CA VAL A 164 -1.79 30.41 -4.84
C VAL A 164 -1.99 31.71 -4.06
N GLU A 165 -2.08 31.66 -2.73
CA GLU A 165 -2.25 32.83 -1.86
C GLU A 165 -1.14 33.88 -2.09
N VAL A 166 0.13 33.46 -2.14
CA VAL A 166 1.26 34.36 -2.43
C VAL A 166 1.18 34.94 -3.84
N ALA A 167 0.82 34.13 -4.83
CA ALA A 167 0.71 34.62 -6.21
C ALA A 167 -0.42 35.65 -6.36
N GLU A 168 -1.59 35.42 -5.75
CA GLU A 168 -2.74 36.35 -5.74
C GLU A 168 -2.38 37.66 -5.04
N THR A 169 -1.74 37.60 -3.87
CA THR A 169 -1.29 38.78 -3.12
C THR A 169 -0.27 39.59 -3.93
N THR A 170 0.60 38.88 -4.68
CA THR A 170 1.58 39.54 -5.58
C THR A 170 0.88 40.27 -6.71
N VAL A 171 -0.15 39.69 -7.35
CA VAL A 171 -0.95 40.35 -8.39
C VAL A 171 -1.64 41.59 -7.82
N GLU A 172 -2.21 41.53 -6.63
CA GLU A 172 -2.84 42.66 -5.97
C GLU A 172 -1.85 43.81 -5.74
N SER A 173 -0.67 43.51 -5.18
CA SER A 173 0.40 44.49 -4.94
C SER A 173 0.89 45.15 -6.25
N LEU A 174 1.16 44.34 -7.29
CA LEU A 174 1.58 44.83 -8.59
C LEU A 174 0.50 45.66 -9.30
N THR A 175 -0.77 45.31 -9.14
CA THR A 175 -1.90 46.09 -9.68
C THR A 175 -1.91 47.49 -9.08
N GLN A 176 -1.68 47.64 -7.78
CA GLN A 176 -1.57 48.93 -7.12
C GLN A 176 -0.30 49.70 -7.62
N THR A 177 0.81 48.99 -7.80
CA THR A 177 2.03 49.59 -8.31
C THR A 177 1.84 50.15 -9.74
N VAL A 178 1.22 49.41 -10.65
CA VAL A 178 0.89 49.90 -12.01
C VAL A 178 -0.01 51.14 -11.96
N LYS A 179 -1.04 51.12 -11.06
CA LYS A 179 -1.95 52.29 -10.91
C LYS A 179 -1.19 53.52 -10.44
N VAL A 180 -0.28 53.41 -9.48
CA VAL A 180 0.56 54.53 -8.99
C VAL A 180 1.52 55.00 -10.09
N ALA A 181 2.19 54.08 -10.78
CA ALA A 181 3.09 54.41 -11.90
C ALA A 181 2.35 55.15 -13.02
N ARG A 182 1.17 54.72 -13.42
CA ARG A 182 0.35 55.43 -14.40
C ARG A 182 0.02 56.85 -13.95
N SER A 183 -0.43 57.02 -12.68
CA SER A 183 -0.75 58.36 -12.15
C SER A 183 0.49 59.29 -12.18
N PHE A 184 1.69 58.79 -11.90
CA PHE A 184 2.92 59.58 -11.98
C PHE A 184 3.31 59.89 -13.41
N PHE A 185 3.09 58.98 -14.38
CA PHE A 185 3.30 59.19 -15.78
C PHE A 185 2.34 60.28 -16.34
N ASP A 186 1.05 60.22 -15.99
CA ASP A 186 0.03 61.16 -16.48
C ASP A 186 0.33 62.62 -16.06
N VAL A 187 1.04 62.82 -14.94
CA VAL A 187 1.52 64.13 -14.48
C VAL A 187 2.94 64.46 -14.91
N GLY A 188 3.58 63.59 -15.73
CA GLY A 188 4.90 63.79 -16.30
C GLY A 188 6.08 63.56 -15.33
N MET A 189 5.88 62.85 -14.23
CA MET A 189 6.88 62.64 -13.18
C MET A 189 7.79 61.44 -13.45
N ILE A 190 7.36 60.46 -14.25
CA ILE A 190 8.16 59.30 -14.67
C ILE A 190 8.06 59.04 -16.18
N PRO A 191 9.05 58.36 -16.79
CA PRO A 191 8.98 57.99 -18.17
C PRO A 191 8.04 56.80 -18.42
N VAL A 192 7.52 56.68 -19.64
CA VAL A 192 6.60 55.58 -20.05
C VAL A 192 7.23 54.19 -19.84
N ASN A 193 8.54 54.07 -19.97
CA ASN A 193 9.27 52.80 -19.77
C ASN A 193 9.04 52.21 -18.35
N ASP A 194 8.90 53.05 -17.35
CA ASP A 194 8.67 52.58 -15.97
C ASP A 194 7.25 52.00 -15.78
N VAL A 195 6.25 52.61 -16.45
CA VAL A 195 4.89 52.02 -16.50
C VAL A 195 4.92 50.68 -17.22
N LEU A 196 5.55 50.62 -18.38
CA LEU A 196 5.65 49.37 -19.16
C LEU A 196 6.36 48.23 -18.39
N LYS A 197 7.40 48.52 -17.61
CA LYS A 197 8.04 47.53 -16.72
C LYS A 197 7.07 46.98 -15.70
N ALA A 198 6.31 47.84 -15.00
CA ALA A 198 5.32 47.39 -14.01
C ALA A 198 4.21 46.57 -14.65
N GLU A 199 3.76 46.92 -15.87
CA GLU A 199 2.76 46.17 -16.61
C GLU A 199 3.28 44.77 -17.02
N VAL A 200 4.54 44.63 -17.41
CA VAL A 200 5.15 43.34 -17.72
C VAL A 200 5.22 42.46 -16.47
N GLU A 201 5.63 43.03 -15.32
CA GLU A 201 5.66 42.25 -14.07
C GLU A 201 4.28 41.86 -13.59
N LEU A 202 3.26 42.70 -13.76
CA LEU A 202 1.86 42.34 -13.49
C LEU A 202 1.40 41.19 -14.39
N ALA A 203 1.71 41.21 -15.68
CA ALA A 203 1.35 40.13 -16.59
C ALA A 203 2.06 38.80 -16.21
N ASN A 204 3.33 38.86 -15.79
CA ASN A 204 4.08 37.72 -15.28
C ASN A 204 3.44 37.12 -14.01
N ALA A 205 3.02 37.98 -13.07
CA ALA A 205 2.35 37.55 -11.85
C ALA A 205 0.95 36.94 -12.12
N GLN A 206 0.18 37.50 -13.03
CA GLN A 206 -1.10 36.91 -13.47
C GLN A 206 -0.89 35.52 -14.06
N GLN A 207 0.14 35.32 -14.87
CA GLN A 207 0.49 34.01 -15.39
C GLN A 207 0.92 33.05 -14.25
N ALA A 208 1.61 33.55 -13.22
CA ALA A 208 1.98 32.74 -12.06
C ALA A 208 0.75 32.24 -11.27
N VAL A 209 -0.28 33.07 -11.10
CA VAL A 209 -1.58 32.65 -10.51
C VAL A 209 -2.20 31.49 -11.29
N VAL A 210 -2.28 31.61 -12.63
CA VAL A 210 -2.84 30.53 -13.47
C VAL A 210 -2.08 29.22 -13.28
N ARG A 211 -0.75 29.28 -13.25
CA ARG A 211 0.08 28.08 -13.02
C ARG A 211 -0.10 27.51 -11.62
N ALA A 212 -0.11 28.36 -10.60
CA ALA A 212 -0.31 27.95 -9.21
C ALA A 212 -1.70 27.29 -8.99
N THR A 213 -2.75 27.89 -9.53
CA THR A 213 -4.12 27.34 -9.45
C THR A 213 -4.21 25.97 -10.14
N ASN A 214 -3.63 25.83 -11.34
CA ASN A 214 -3.58 24.53 -12.02
C ASN A 214 -2.81 23.47 -11.23
N ALA A 215 -1.69 23.83 -10.62
CA ALA A 215 -0.93 22.93 -9.74
C ALA A 215 -1.73 22.53 -8.50
N ALA A 216 -2.45 23.45 -7.87
CA ALA A 216 -3.32 23.18 -6.73
C ALA A 216 -4.46 22.20 -7.08
N GLU A 217 -5.13 22.38 -8.24
CA GLU A 217 -6.15 21.46 -8.70
C GLU A 217 -5.59 20.05 -9.02
N THR A 218 -4.40 19.97 -9.59
CA THR A 218 -3.71 18.69 -9.81
C THR A 218 -3.41 17.99 -8.49
N THR A 219 -3.00 18.74 -7.47
CA THR A 219 -2.70 18.20 -6.14
C THR A 219 -3.97 17.67 -5.46
N ARG A 220 -5.09 18.40 -5.56
CA ARG A 220 -6.42 17.95 -5.06
C ARG A 220 -6.89 16.68 -5.78
N SER A 221 -6.70 16.61 -7.09
CA SER A 221 -7.03 15.43 -7.90
C SER A 221 -6.19 14.20 -7.46
N SER A 222 -4.90 14.39 -7.19
CA SER A 222 -4.02 13.34 -6.67
C SER A 222 -4.45 12.85 -5.28
N PHE A 223 -4.81 13.77 -4.39
CA PHE A 223 -5.34 13.45 -3.06
C PHE A 223 -6.65 12.65 -3.15
N ASN A 224 -7.60 13.06 -4.00
CA ASN A 224 -8.83 12.32 -4.23
C ASN A 224 -8.55 10.88 -4.70
N THR A 225 -7.56 10.69 -5.58
CA THR A 225 -7.15 9.36 -6.07
C THR A 225 -6.65 8.47 -4.93
N ILE A 226 -5.85 9.02 -4.00
CA ILE A 226 -5.35 8.28 -2.84
C ILE A 226 -6.50 7.88 -1.89
N LEU A 227 -7.49 8.75 -1.71
CA LEU A 227 -8.67 8.50 -0.88
C LEU A 227 -9.76 7.66 -1.59
N VAL A 228 -9.52 7.24 -2.83
CA VAL A 228 -10.49 6.49 -3.66
C VAL A 228 -11.80 7.26 -3.83
N ARG A 229 -11.68 8.55 -4.18
CA ARG A 229 -12.78 9.47 -4.47
C ARG A 229 -12.80 9.84 -5.95
N PRO A 230 -13.93 10.40 -6.46
CA PRO A 230 -13.96 10.98 -7.81
C PRO A 230 -12.84 12.04 -7.97
N VAL A 231 -12.05 11.92 -9.04
CA VAL A 231 -10.87 12.77 -9.29
C VAL A 231 -11.17 14.27 -9.21
N ASN A 232 -12.33 14.69 -9.72
CA ASN A 232 -12.80 16.07 -9.73
C ASN A 232 -13.64 16.45 -8.48
N GLY A 233 -13.65 15.58 -7.45
CA GLY A 233 -14.39 15.86 -6.22
C GLY A 233 -13.84 17.10 -5.51
N PRO A 234 -14.71 17.97 -4.96
CA PRO A 234 -14.23 19.12 -4.20
C PRO A 234 -13.48 18.67 -2.95
N VAL A 235 -12.38 19.37 -2.66
CA VAL A 235 -11.51 19.10 -1.49
C VAL A 235 -11.17 20.42 -0.83
N LYS A 236 -11.45 20.49 0.47
CA LYS A 236 -10.98 21.55 1.35
C LYS A 236 -10.31 20.90 2.56
N VAL A 237 -9.09 21.28 2.84
CA VAL A 237 -8.29 20.75 3.96
C VAL A 237 -8.16 21.76 5.09
N GLU A 238 -7.98 21.27 6.31
CA GLU A 238 -7.67 22.10 7.46
C GLU A 238 -6.21 22.56 7.38
N ASP A 239 -5.96 23.87 7.59
CA ASP A 239 -4.60 24.40 7.63
C ASP A 239 -3.91 24.02 8.94
N ILE A 240 -3.01 23.07 8.85
CA ILE A 240 -2.22 22.55 9.97
C ILE A 240 -0.72 22.76 9.76
N LEU A 241 -0.32 23.64 8.83
CA LEU A 241 1.08 24.00 8.62
C LEU A 241 1.61 24.86 9.76
N VAL A 242 1.81 24.23 10.92
CA VAL A 242 2.36 24.88 12.11
C VAL A 242 3.61 24.16 12.57
N TYR A 243 4.54 24.93 13.14
CA TYR A 243 5.71 24.38 13.78
C TYR A 243 5.35 23.78 15.15
N LYS A 244 5.60 22.48 15.31
CA LYS A 244 5.50 21.80 16.61
C LYS A 244 6.84 21.12 16.87
N PRO A 245 7.63 21.59 17.85
CA PRO A 245 8.91 20.97 18.16
C PRO A 245 8.71 19.52 18.61
N GLU A 246 9.51 18.64 18.07
CA GLU A 246 9.56 17.24 18.48
C GLU A 246 10.93 16.98 19.10
N VAL A 247 10.95 16.41 20.31
CA VAL A 247 12.17 16.14 21.05
C VAL A 247 12.31 14.64 21.21
N GLY A 248 13.43 14.10 20.76
CA GLY A 248 13.74 12.68 20.95
C GLY A 248 15.22 12.41 20.70
N GLU A 249 15.74 11.41 21.38
CA GLU A 249 17.13 10.96 21.24
C GLU A 249 17.23 9.89 20.16
N TYR A 250 18.21 10.00 19.25
CA TYR A 250 18.42 9.07 18.13
C TYR A 250 18.44 7.60 18.59
N GLY A 251 19.14 7.29 19.71
CA GLY A 251 19.25 5.92 20.22
C GLY A 251 17.89 5.29 20.58
N ALA A 252 16.98 6.09 21.13
CA ALA A 252 15.62 5.63 21.44
C ALA A 252 14.81 5.36 20.16
N PHE A 253 14.95 6.23 19.15
CA PHE A 253 14.32 6.07 17.83
C PHE A 253 14.83 4.86 17.07
N GLU A 254 16.16 4.64 17.05
CA GLU A 254 16.78 3.47 16.44
C GLU A 254 16.26 2.17 17.04
N LYS A 255 16.28 2.05 18.37
CA LYS A 255 15.79 0.86 19.08
C LYS A 255 14.32 0.59 18.73
N LYS A 256 13.48 1.61 18.80
CA LYS A 256 12.05 1.49 18.49
C LYS A 256 11.82 1.03 17.04
N ALA A 257 12.53 1.61 16.08
CA ALA A 257 12.41 1.22 14.68
C ALA A 257 12.78 -0.25 14.45
N LEU A 258 13.85 -0.74 15.08
CA LEU A 258 14.27 -2.14 14.95
C LEU A 258 13.29 -3.14 15.61
N GLU A 259 12.54 -2.72 16.63
CA GLU A 259 11.54 -3.55 17.31
C GLU A 259 10.18 -3.53 16.60
N ASP A 260 9.74 -2.39 16.07
CA ASP A 260 8.36 -2.17 15.63
C ASP A 260 8.17 -2.38 14.12
N ARG A 261 9.20 -2.16 13.29
CA ARG A 261 9.04 -2.16 11.84
C ARG A 261 8.61 -3.51 11.26
N PRO A 262 7.51 -3.54 10.46
CA PRO A 262 7.02 -4.77 9.83
C PRO A 262 8.03 -5.43 8.90
N GLU A 263 8.93 -4.69 8.25
CA GLU A 263 9.94 -5.22 7.34
C GLU A 263 10.87 -6.22 8.04
N ILE A 264 11.27 -5.94 9.29
CA ILE A 264 12.13 -6.85 10.09
C ILE A 264 11.31 -8.08 10.48
N LYS A 265 10.09 -7.89 10.96
CA LYS A 265 9.18 -8.98 11.35
C LYS A 265 8.88 -9.93 10.18
N ILE A 266 8.70 -9.39 8.96
CA ILE A 266 8.54 -10.19 7.74
C ILE A 266 9.77 -11.05 7.48
N LEU A 267 10.98 -10.50 7.63
CA LEU A 267 12.22 -11.26 7.46
C LEU A 267 12.39 -12.34 8.54
N ASP A 268 11.98 -12.10 9.78
CA ASP A 268 11.95 -13.12 10.82
C ASP A 268 11.01 -14.28 10.46
N VAL A 269 9.82 -13.97 9.97
CA VAL A 269 8.88 -14.99 9.48
C VAL A 269 9.47 -15.74 8.28
N ASN A 270 10.13 -15.06 7.33
CA ASN A 270 10.79 -15.71 6.20
C ASN A 270 11.91 -16.66 6.63
N ILE A 271 12.67 -16.33 7.68
CA ILE A 271 13.69 -17.22 8.28
C ILE A 271 13.03 -18.46 8.88
N LEU A 272 11.91 -18.30 9.61
CA LEU A 272 11.13 -19.41 10.16
C LEU A 272 10.54 -20.31 9.04
N GLN A 273 10.08 -19.71 7.94
CA GLN A 273 9.64 -20.46 6.74
C GLN A 273 10.80 -21.26 6.13
N ALA A 274 11.99 -20.67 6.03
CA ALA A 274 13.18 -21.36 5.53
C ALA A 274 13.56 -22.56 6.43
N ASP A 275 13.38 -22.46 7.75
CA ASP A 275 13.56 -23.59 8.67
C ASP A 275 12.56 -24.73 8.40
N GLN A 276 11.29 -24.40 8.07
CA GLN A 276 10.33 -25.42 7.67
C GLN A 276 10.66 -26.03 6.30
N GLN A 277 11.17 -25.25 5.36
CA GLN A 277 11.63 -25.74 4.05
C GLN A 277 12.84 -26.69 4.19
N ILE A 278 13.76 -26.43 5.13
CA ILE A 278 14.89 -27.34 5.47
C ILE A 278 14.32 -28.67 5.98
N ARG A 279 13.36 -28.63 6.93
CA ARG A 279 12.73 -29.84 7.47
C ARG A 279 11.98 -30.62 6.38
N LEU A 280 11.27 -29.91 5.50
CA LEU A 280 10.59 -30.50 4.37
C LEU A 280 11.55 -31.19 3.39
N ALA A 281 12.68 -30.56 3.06
CA ALA A 281 13.72 -31.18 2.23
C ALA A 281 14.32 -32.44 2.91
N LYS A 282 14.54 -32.37 4.22
CA LYS A 282 15.09 -33.48 5.01
C LYS A 282 14.06 -34.58 5.31
N SER A 283 12.76 -34.36 5.06
CA SER A 283 11.71 -35.40 5.25
C SER A 283 11.98 -36.66 4.43
N LYS A 284 12.64 -36.54 3.29
CA LYS A 284 13.01 -37.66 2.42
C LYS A 284 14.03 -38.64 3.02
N TYR A 285 14.66 -38.31 4.16
CA TYR A 285 15.46 -39.28 4.92
C TYR A 285 14.61 -40.34 5.61
N TYR A 286 13.32 -40.09 5.79
CA TYR A 286 12.40 -40.95 6.51
C TYR A 286 11.50 -41.73 5.55
N PRO A 287 11.02 -42.93 5.95
CA PRO A 287 10.01 -43.62 5.17
C PRO A 287 8.67 -42.88 5.18
N GLU A 288 7.90 -43.08 4.11
CA GLU A 288 6.49 -42.71 4.05
C GLU A 288 5.63 -43.93 4.32
N VAL A 289 4.72 -43.85 5.29
CA VAL A 289 3.79 -44.93 5.65
C VAL A 289 2.38 -44.46 5.40
N SER A 290 1.62 -45.26 4.66
CA SER A 290 0.19 -45.02 4.43
C SER A 290 -0.62 -46.29 4.61
N LEU A 291 -1.85 -46.14 5.13
CA LEU A 291 -2.86 -47.18 5.14
C LEU A 291 -3.79 -46.98 3.94
N VAL A 292 -3.97 -48.06 3.17
CA VAL A 292 -4.84 -48.04 1.98
C VAL A 292 -5.89 -49.12 2.11
N TYR A 293 -7.16 -48.71 2.10
CA TYR A 293 -8.29 -49.61 1.88
C TYR A 293 -8.71 -49.54 0.42
N GLN A 294 -8.91 -50.68 -0.23
CA GLN A 294 -9.43 -50.78 -1.58
C GLN A 294 -10.60 -51.75 -1.66
N TYR A 295 -11.62 -51.32 -2.39
CA TYR A 295 -12.66 -52.21 -2.86
C TYR A 295 -12.60 -52.30 -4.36
N ILE A 296 -12.41 -53.50 -4.87
CA ILE A 296 -12.11 -53.80 -6.27
C ILE A 296 -13.27 -54.58 -6.86
N LYS A 297 -13.77 -54.11 -8.00
CA LYS A 297 -14.63 -54.92 -8.90
C LYS A 297 -13.89 -55.15 -10.21
N GLN A 298 -13.98 -56.37 -10.71
CA GLN A 298 -13.30 -56.78 -11.93
C GLN A 298 -14.18 -57.71 -12.80
N GLY A 299 -13.80 -57.84 -14.07
CA GLY A 299 -14.51 -58.75 -15.00
C GLY A 299 -14.03 -58.59 -16.42
N ASP A 300 -14.52 -59.39 -17.29
CA ASP A 300 -14.23 -59.41 -18.77
C ASP A 300 -15.20 -58.51 -19.56
N GLU A 301 -16.20 -57.95 -18.90
CA GLU A 301 -17.16 -56.99 -19.45
C GLU A 301 -17.12 -55.64 -18.73
N PRO A 302 -17.56 -54.54 -19.41
CA PRO A 302 -17.59 -53.22 -18.81
C PRO A 302 -18.41 -53.11 -17.48
N SER A 303 -19.30 -54.02 -17.22
CA SER A 303 -20.13 -54.13 -16.01
C SER A 303 -19.34 -54.53 -14.76
N VAL A 304 -18.10 -55.01 -14.90
CA VAL A 304 -17.23 -55.52 -13.84
C VAL A 304 -17.91 -56.56 -12.96
N SER A 305 -18.68 -57.45 -13.57
CA SER A 305 -19.51 -58.46 -12.88
C SER A 305 -18.84 -59.81 -12.68
N GLY A 306 -17.50 -59.84 -12.77
CA GLY A 306 -16.69 -61.06 -12.70
C GLY A 306 -16.41 -61.66 -14.05
N SER A 307 -15.71 -62.80 -14.04
CA SER A 307 -15.45 -63.61 -15.20
C SER A 307 -15.52 -65.11 -14.79
N ARG A 308 -15.37 -65.98 -15.76
CA ARG A 308 -15.24 -67.43 -15.48
C ARG A 308 -14.03 -67.78 -14.60
N TYR A 309 -13.07 -66.87 -14.50
CA TYR A 309 -11.77 -67.11 -13.83
C TYR A 309 -11.59 -66.28 -12.58
N GLU A 310 -12.39 -65.24 -12.37
CA GLU A 310 -12.22 -64.31 -11.29
C GLU A 310 -13.54 -63.90 -10.64
N ASP A 311 -13.53 -63.74 -9.31
CA ASP A 311 -14.68 -63.20 -8.56
C ASP A 311 -14.96 -61.76 -8.96
N ALA A 312 -16.24 -61.39 -8.94
CA ALA A 312 -16.69 -60.05 -9.33
C ALA A 312 -16.15 -58.93 -8.43
N SER A 313 -15.86 -59.23 -7.16
CA SER A 313 -15.35 -58.20 -6.23
C SER A 313 -14.63 -58.79 -5.04
N TYR A 314 -13.68 -58.01 -4.53
CA TYR A 314 -13.02 -58.28 -3.27
C TYR A 314 -12.55 -56.94 -2.65
N TRP A 315 -12.17 -56.94 -1.38
CA TRP A 315 -11.59 -55.85 -0.70
C TRP A 315 -10.23 -56.23 -0.09
N GLN A 316 -9.36 -55.21 0.10
CA GLN A 316 -8.09 -55.41 0.76
C GLN A 316 -7.71 -54.16 1.58
N VAL A 317 -6.95 -54.40 2.65
CA VAL A 317 -6.30 -53.35 3.45
C VAL A 317 -4.82 -53.57 3.36
N GLN A 318 -4.10 -52.51 3.05
CA GLN A 318 -2.64 -52.54 2.88
C GLN A 318 -2.00 -51.45 3.74
N ALA A 319 -0.97 -51.78 4.50
CA ALA A 319 -0.02 -50.84 5.04
C ALA A 319 1.13 -50.75 4.04
N VAL A 320 1.28 -49.57 3.41
CA VAL A 320 2.30 -49.35 2.38
C VAL A 320 3.42 -48.48 2.98
N LEU A 321 4.63 -48.99 2.96
CA LEU A 321 5.86 -48.27 3.35
C LEU A 321 6.68 -48.03 2.10
N ASN A 322 6.92 -46.75 1.78
CA ASN A 322 7.80 -46.32 0.70
C ASN A 322 9.02 -45.64 1.31
N TRP A 323 10.20 -46.11 1.00
CA TRP A 323 11.44 -45.54 1.48
C TRP A 323 12.54 -45.64 0.44
N THR A 324 13.00 -44.48 -0.03
CA THR A 324 14.17 -44.38 -0.90
C THR A 324 15.38 -44.07 -0.03
N PHE A 325 16.04 -45.09 0.47
CA PHE A 325 17.14 -44.95 1.43
C PHE A 325 18.45 -44.53 0.77
N TRP A 326 18.55 -44.56 -0.54
CA TRP A 326 19.76 -44.18 -1.27
C TRP A 326 19.44 -43.43 -2.56
N GLU A 327 19.89 -42.17 -2.66
CA GLU A 327 19.69 -41.26 -3.80
C GLU A 327 20.98 -40.50 -4.17
N TRP A 328 22.13 -41.09 -3.96
CA TRP A 328 23.44 -40.50 -4.30
C TRP A 328 23.66 -39.09 -3.73
N GLY A 329 23.18 -38.82 -2.54
CA GLY A 329 23.32 -37.55 -1.84
C GLY A 329 22.28 -36.47 -2.24
N LYS A 330 21.28 -36.77 -3.07
CA LYS A 330 20.26 -35.80 -3.51
C LYS A 330 19.58 -35.10 -2.33
N THR A 331 19.09 -35.85 -1.35
CA THR A 331 18.43 -35.31 -0.14
C THR A 331 19.41 -34.48 0.71
N TYR A 332 20.69 -34.90 0.81
CA TYR A 332 21.72 -34.15 1.50
C TYR A 332 21.95 -32.77 0.85
N PHE A 333 22.15 -32.74 -0.45
CA PHE A 333 22.38 -31.48 -1.16
C PHE A 333 21.12 -30.58 -1.18
N ALA A 334 19.92 -31.17 -1.28
CA ALA A 334 18.66 -30.40 -1.16
C ALA A 334 18.54 -29.73 0.23
N GLY A 335 18.88 -30.44 1.30
CA GLY A 335 18.94 -29.86 2.64
C GLY A 335 19.94 -28.71 2.72
N ARG A 336 21.16 -28.90 2.20
CA ARG A 336 22.21 -27.85 2.17
C ARG A 336 21.82 -26.64 1.32
N GLU A 337 21.14 -26.84 0.22
CA GLU A 337 20.56 -25.75 -0.60
C GLU A 337 19.64 -24.88 0.26
N LYS A 338 18.66 -25.47 0.97
CA LYS A 338 17.72 -24.73 1.83
C LYS A 338 18.42 -24.07 3.02
N GLU A 339 19.43 -24.70 3.60
CA GLU A 339 20.29 -24.08 4.62
C GLU A 339 21.03 -22.84 4.07
N SER A 340 21.44 -22.87 2.80
CA SER A 340 22.05 -21.72 2.14
C SER A 340 21.04 -20.57 1.96
N VAL A 341 19.80 -20.88 1.55
CA VAL A 341 18.71 -19.88 1.47
C VAL A 341 18.47 -19.23 2.84
N ARG A 342 18.41 -20.03 3.91
CA ARG A 342 18.28 -19.50 5.27
C ARG A 342 19.43 -18.54 5.63
N ARG A 343 20.68 -18.90 5.32
CA ARG A 343 21.83 -18.00 5.57
C ARG A 343 21.74 -16.72 4.76
N GLN A 344 21.26 -16.78 3.51
CA GLN A 344 21.01 -15.58 2.70
C GLN A 344 19.99 -14.66 3.38
N LEU A 345 18.87 -15.20 3.86
CA LEU A 345 17.84 -14.41 4.56
C LEU A 345 18.37 -13.72 5.82
N ILE A 346 19.25 -14.40 6.56
CA ILE A 346 19.90 -13.79 7.75
C ILE A 346 20.79 -12.60 7.33
N GLN A 347 21.56 -12.73 6.24
CA GLN A 347 22.37 -11.60 5.75
C GLN A 347 21.47 -10.47 5.21
N THR A 348 20.39 -10.81 4.49
CA THR A 348 19.39 -9.83 4.04
C THR A 348 18.76 -9.08 5.21
N LYS A 349 18.46 -9.79 6.31
CA LYS A 349 17.93 -9.13 7.52
C LYS A 349 18.93 -8.12 8.09
N ALA A 350 20.21 -8.48 8.19
CA ALA A 350 21.24 -7.56 8.67
C ALA A 350 21.38 -6.32 7.77
N ASP A 351 21.36 -6.50 6.45
CA ASP A 351 21.38 -5.40 5.46
C ASP A 351 20.16 -4.48 5.61
N VAL A 352 18.96 -5.04 5.78
CA VAL A 352 17.73 -4.26 6.00
C VAL A 352 17.78 -3.52 7.34
N GLU A 353 18.30 -4.12 8.41
CA GLU A 353 18.50 -3.45 9.70
C GLU A 353 19.44 -2.26 9.58
N ASP A 354 20.56 -2.39 8.85
CA ASP A 354 21.48 -1.27 8.59
C ASP A 354 20.80 -0.18 7.72
N GLY A 355 20.02 -0.58 6.72
CA GLY A 355 19.20 0.34 5.93
C GLY A 355 18.18 1.12 6.79
N ILE A 356 17.56 0.45 7.75
CA ILE A 356 16.62 1.09 8.70
C ILE A 356 17.35 2.08 9.62
N ARG A 357 18.53 1.72 10.16
CA ARG A 357 19.35 2.64 10.96
C ARG A 357 19.68 3.91 10.19
N LEU A 358 20.07 3.76 8.92
CA LEU A 358 20.35 4.91 8.05
C LEU A 358 19.10 5.76 7.79
N GLN A 359 17.95 5.15 7.50
CA GLN A 359 16.68 5.86 7.29
C GLN A 359 16.25 6.65 8.52
N VAL A 360 16.34 6.06 9.71
CA VAL A 360 16.05 6.76 10.98
C VAL A 360 16.99 7.92 11.19
N LYS A 361 18.31 7.72 10.92
CA LYS A 361 19.30 8.79 11.04
C LYS A 361 19.01 9.95 10.10
N GLN A 362 18.68 9.67 8.84
CA GLN A 362 18.31 10.68 7.85
C GLN A 362 17.05 11.43 8.28
N ALA A 363 15.99 10.72 8.70
CA ALA A 363 14.74 11.36 9.13
C ALA A 363 14.94 12.29 10.35
N VAL A 364 15.80 11.90 11.31
CA VAL A 364 16.14 12.76 12.45
C VAL A 364 16.92 13.99 12.02
N LEU A 365 17.89 13.84 11.10
CA LEU A 365 18.68 14.97 10.58
C LEU A 365 17.81 15.92 9.76
N ASP A 366 16.91 15.40 8.92
CA ASP A 366 15.97 16.21 8.13
C ASP A 366 15.00 16.97 9.03
N LEU A 367 14.52 16.35 10.10
CA LEU A 367 13.66 17.01 11.08
C LEU A 367 14.38 18.13 11.83
N ASP A 368 15.61 17.90 12.30
CA ASP A 368 16.43 18.92 12.98
C ASP A 368 16.77 20.10 12.03
N ALA A 369 17.17 19.79 10.78
CA ALA A 369 17.48 20.81 9.79
C ALA A 369 16.24 21.66 9.44
N SER A 370 15.09 21.02 9.20
CA SER A 370 13.84 21.73 8.90
C SER A 370 13.37 22.59 10.07
N ALA A 371 13.50 22.10 11.31
CA ALA A 371 13.18 22.88 12.51
C ALA A 371 14.01 24.15 12.63
N LYS A 372 15.32 24.10 12.29
CA LYS A 372 16.23 25.26 12.31
C LYS A 372 15.98 26.25 11.16
N ASN A 373 15.44 25.77 10.04
CA ASN A 373 15.13 26.62 8.89
C ASN A 373 13.90 27.52 9.13
N ILE A 374 12.92 27.08 9.93
CA ILE A 374 11.69 27.85 10.16
C ILE A 374 11.96 29.25 10.74
N PRO A 375 12.69 29.44 11.86
CA PRO A 375 12.96 30.78 12.39
C PRO A 375 13.82 31.62 11.43
N THR A 376 14.69 31.00 10.65
CA THR A 376 15.53 31.69 9.65
C THR A 376 14.66 32.26 8.52
N THR A 377 13.76 31.47 7.95
CA THR A 377 12.87 31.92 6.88
C THR A 377 11.82 32.90 7.39
N GLN A 378 11.33 32.76 8.63
CA GLN A 378 10.44 33.72 9.28
C GLN A 378 11.12 35.10 9.38
N LYS A 379 12.39 35.14 9.79
CA LYS A 379 13.16 36.39 9.84
C LYS A 379 13.39 36.97 8.44
N GLY A 380 13.53 36.11 7.44
CA GLY A 380 13.59 36.51 6.02
C GLY A 380 12.30 37.23 5.58
N VAL A 381 11.12 36.71 5.95
CA VAL A 381 9.83 37.35 5.66
C VAL A 381 9.73 38.71 6.33
N GLU A 382 10.00 38.81 7.64
CA GLU A 382 9.98 40.09 8.39
C GLU A 382 10.87 41.15 7.75
N SER A 383 12.09 40.74 7.33
CA SER A 383 13.06 41.67 6.67
C SER A 383 12.60 42.09 5.28
N ALA A 384 11.98 41.18 4.52
CA ALA A 384 11.45 41.46 3.19
C ALA A 384 10.21 42.37 3.23
N GLU A 385 9.33 42.19 4.24
CA GLU A 385 8.17 43.05 4.47
C GLU A 385 8.60 44.48 4.78
N GLU A 386 9.59 44.69 5.67
CA GLU A 386 10.09 45.99 5.99
C GLU A 386 10.86 46.62 4.76
N ASN A 387 11.59 45.83 4.01
CA ASN A 387 12.23 46.29 2.78
C ASN A 387 11.19 46.78 1.76
N LEU A 388 10.09 46.04 1.56
CA LEU A 388 9.03 46.49 0.67
C LEU A 388 8.39 47.77 1.18
N ARG A 389 8.04 47.86 2.46
CA ARG A 389 7.45 49.03 3.07
C ARG A 389 8.31 50.28 2.85
N VAL A 390 9.63 50.16 3.09
CA VAL A 390 10.58 51.31 2.88
C VAL A 390 10.66 51.68 1.40
N ASN A 391 10.71 50.72 0.46
CA ASN A 391 10.76 51.00 -0.97
C ASN A 391 9.47 51.62 -1.50
N GLU A 392 8.30 51.22 -0.98
CA GLU A 392 7.01 51.85 -1.30
C GLU A 392 6.98 53.35 -0.90
N GLU A 393 7.43 53.66 0.32
CA GLU A 393 7.49 55.05 0.80
C GLU A 393 8.48 55.89 0.00
N ARG A 394 9.67 55.34 -0.30
CA ARG A 394 10.69 56.02 -1.13
C ARG A 394 10.21 56.23 -2.56
N TYR A 395 9.51 55.27 -3.16
CA TYR A 395 8.93 55.40 -4.49
C TYR A 395 7.83 56.46 -4.54
N LYS A 396 6.92 56.48 -3.53
CA LYS A 396 5.91 57.55 -3.39
C LYS A 396 6.56 58.94 -3.23
N ALA A 397 7.67 59.02 -2.51
CA ALA A 397 8.44 60.23 -2.35
C ALA A 397 9.36 60.59 -3.54
N GLN A 398 9.38 59.72 -4.58
CA GLN A 398 10.22 59.86 -5.79
C GLN A 398 11.76 59.87 -5.53
N VAL A 399 12.21 59.19 -4.49
CA VAL A 399 13.62 59.05 -4.14
C VAL A 399 14.14 57.61 -4.36
N SER A 400 13.38 56.73 -5.02
CA SER A 400 13.80 55.43 -5.54
C SER A 400 13.16 55.15 -6.91
N THR A 401 13.68 54.12 -7.61
CA THR A 401 13.19 53.70 -8.93
C THR A 401 12.07 52.72 -8.85
N ILE A 402 11.28 52.57 -9.95
CA ILE A 402 10.28 51.49 -10.06
C ILE A 402 10.93 50.12 -9.93
N THR A 403 12.16 49.97 -10.42
CA THR A 403 12.91 48.71 -10.36
C THR A 403 13.17 48.30 -8.89
N ASP A 404 13.58 49.24 -8.02
CA ASP A 404 13.80 48.96 -6.62
C ASP A 404 12.53 48.47 -5.93
N LEU A 405 11.34 49.03 -6.28
CA LEU A 405 10.06 48.62 -5.76
C LEU A 405 9.65 47.24 -6.26
N LEU A 406 9.81 46.96 -7.58
CA LEU A 406 9.48 45.63 -8.16
C LEU A 406 10.40 44.53 -7.60
N ASP A 407 11.68 44.84 -7.41
CA ASP A 407 12.64 43.91 -6.78
C ASP A 407 12.24 43.60 -5.32
N ALA A 408 11.81 44.61 -4.54
CA ALA A 408 11.33 44.41 -3.17
C ALA A 408 10.06 43.54 -3.11
N GLN A 409 9.14 43.74 -4.06
CA GLN A 409 7.89 42.89 -4.16
C GLN A 409 8.26 41.45 -4.49
N THR A 410 9.17 41.23 -5.43
CA THR A 410 9.68 39.90 -5.81
C THR A 410 10.37 39.21 -4.63
N LEU A 411 11.20 39.96 -3.88
CA LEU A 411 11.89 39.44 -2.70
C LEU A 411 10.91 39.00 -1.60
N LEU A 412 9.86 39.78 -1.35
CA LEU A 412 8.83 39.40 -0.37
C LEU A 412 8.07 38.15 -0.82
N ALA A 413 7.64 38.08 -2.07
CA ALA A 413 6.95 36.90 -2.60
C ALA A 413 7.80 35.64 -2.43
N ARG A 414 9.10 35.74 -2.76
CA ARG A 414 10.07 34.64 -2.58
C ARG A 414 10.25 34.25 -1.11
N ALA A 415 10.44 35.24 -0.21
CA ALA A 415 10.63 34.99 1.21
C ALA A 415 9.42 34.26 1.84
N ARG A 416 8.19 34.64 1.45
CA ARG A 416 6.96 33.99 1.89
C ARG A 416 6.88 32.54 1.39
N LEU A 417 7.21 32.28 0.12
CA LEU A 417 7.25 30.91 -0.44
C LEU A 417 8.30 30.05 0.30
N ASP A 418 9.51 30.60 0.53
CA ASP A 418 10.57 29.89 1.25
C ASP A 418 10.15 29.54 2.69
N HIS A 419 9.40 30.42 3.35
CA HIS A 419 8.87 30.15 4.70
C HIS A 419 7.78 29.07 4.69
N TYR A 420 6.82 29.10 3.77
CA TYR A 420 5.80 28.05 3.64
C TYR A 420 6.43 26.70 3.25
N GLN A 421 7.47 26.73 2.41
CA GLN A 421 8.23 25.53 2.08
C GLN A 421 8.95 24.96 3.31
N ALA A 422 9.52 25.79 4.18
CA ALA A 422 10.15 25.32 5.43
C ALA A 422 9.13 24.68 6.40
N LEU A 423 7.93 25.23 6.51
CA LEU A 423 6.84 24.63 7.29
C LEU A 423 6.36 23.28 6.70
N TYR A 424 6.24 23.20 5.37
CA TYR A 424 5.92 21.96 4.65
C TYR A 424 7.00 20.90 4.90
N ASP A 425 8.27 21.25 4.70
CA ASP A 425 9.40 20.33 4.85
C ASP A 425 9.48 19.76 6.27
N HIS A 426 9.21 20.60 7.29
CA HIS A 426 9.18 20.17 8.69
C HIS A 426 8.04 19.16 8.96
N ASN A 427 6.82 19.44 8.52
CA ASN A 427 5.69 18.54 8.72
C ASN A 427 5.88 17.21 7.94
N LEU A 428 6.48 17.28 6.75
CA LEU A 428 6.81 16.09 5.98
C LEU A 428 7.96 15.27 6.61
N ALA A 429 9.01 15.94 7.13
CA ALA A 429 10.10 15.29 7.85
C ALA A 429 9.59 14.55 9.10
N LYS A 430 8.66 15.17 9.83
CA LYS A 430 7.97 14.52 10.95
C LYS A 430 7.22 13.27 10.51
N ALA A 431 6.40 13.35 9.46
CA ALA A 431 5.67 12.20 8.93
C ALA A 431 6.60 11.06 8.46
N ARG A 432 7.75 11.42 7.87
CA ARG A 432 8.78 10.44 7.46
C ARG A 432 9.45 9.78 8.67
N LEU A 433 9.69 10.54 9.75
CA LEU A 433 10.21 9.98 10.99
C LEU A 433 9.20 9.00 11.61
N GLU A 434 7.92 9.37 11.71
CA GLU A 434 6.88 8.48 12.21
C GLU A 434 6.84 7.15 11.44
N ARG A 435 6.88 7.21 10.10
CA ARG A 435 6.97 6.01 9.25
C ARG A 435 8.27 5.23 9.48
N ALA A 436 9.42 5.92 9.63
CA ALA A 436 10.70 5.28 9.89
C ALA A 436 10.74 4.54 11.24
N LEU A 437 9.91 4.97 12.20
CA LEU A 437 9.74 4.33 13.51
C LEU A 437 8.72 3.18 13.50
N GLY A 438 8.03 2.94 12.37
CA GLY A 438 6.96 1.94 12.31
C GLY A 438 5.63 2.40 12.92
N ASN A 439 5.41 3.71 13.08
CA ASN A 439 4.18 4.31 13.62
C ASN A 439 3.35 4.98 12.51
N TYR A 440 2.03 5.08 12.73
CA TYR A 440 1.13 5.87 11.88
C TYR A 440 0.12 6.66 12.69
#